data_9b9084ead7e6c9c2501edd9cf4d3f23e
#
_entry.id   9b9084ead7e6c9c2501edd9cf4d3f23e
#
_cell.length_a   1.000
_cell.length_b   1.000
_cell.length_c   1.000
_cell.angle_alpha   90.00
_cell.angle_beta   90.00
_cell.angle_gamma   90.00
#
_symmetry.space_group_name_H-M   'P 1'
#
loop_
_entity.id
_entity.type
_entity.pdbx_description
1 polymer ?
#
loop_
_entity_poly.entity_id
_entity_poly.type
_entity_poly.pdbx_seq_one_letter_code
_entity_poly.pdbx_strand_id
1 'polypeptide(L)'
;MKLNLNVKRKFQQFCLILVCLVVLIFQFDIPNLNALTMDNYQGEMVIEELRLKVPADVKAVWLNAEKEIWEPWLSSQDGFLGRQLFWDKEKEEALILVNWKSKKLWKSIPMSEVNVIQQKFEDKVKAALNVGENPFELIYEGELDKQR
;
A
#
# COMPACT_ATOMS: atom_id res chain seq x y z
N MET A 1 -12.73 51.63 -36.03
CA MET A 1 -11.32 51.54 -35.64
C MET A 1 -10.76 50.19 -36.14
N LYS A 2 -10.02 50.23 -37.26
CA LYS A 2 -9.51 48.98 -37.91
C LYS A 2 -8.21 48.56 -37.19
N LEU A 3 -8.24 47.45 -36.47
CA LEU A 3 -7.05 46.91 -35.84
C LEU A 3 -6.04 46.48 -36.91
N ASN A 4 -4.81 46.95 -36.76
CA ASN A 4 -3.70 46.75 -37.69
C ASN A 4 -3.44 45.25 -37.94
N LEU A 5 -3.46 44.82 -39.20
CA LEU A 5 -3.26 43.40 -39.62
C LEU A 5 -1.98 42.78 -39.04
N ASN A 6 -0.94 43.58 -38.82
CA ASN A 6 0.33 43.12 -38.25
C ASN A 6 0.21 42.72 -36.78
N VAL A 7 -0.68 43.34 -36.00
CA VAL A 7 -0.91 43.00 -34.59
C VAL A 7 -1.67 41.67 -34.49
N LYS A 8 -2.67 41.45 -35.36
CA LYS A 8 -3.40 40.16 -35.41
C LYS A 8 -2.49 39.00 -35.77
N ARG A 9 -1.57 39.18 -36.70
CA ARG A 9 -0.65 38.15 -37.17
C ARG A 9 0.38 37.77 -36.07
N LYS A 10 0.91 38.74 -35.34
CA LYS A 10 1.81 38.52 -34.20
C LYS A 10 1.09 37.83 -33.03
N PHE A 11 -0.16 38.23 -32.74
CA PHE A 11 -0.96 37.58 -31.68
C PHE A 11 -1.30 36.12 -32.03
N GLN A 12 -1.61 35.84 -33.29
CA GLN A 12 -1.92 34.50 -33.77
C GLN A 12 -0.67 33.59 -33.74
N GLN A 13 0.52 34.10 -34.07
CA GLN A 13 1.78 33.37 -33.94
C GLN A 13 2.13 33.10 -32.47
N PHE A 14 1.88 34.07 -31.58
CA PHE A 14 2.12 33.91 -30.15
C PHE A 14 1.21 32.82 -29.52
N CYS A 15 -0.07 32.80 -29.90
CA CYS A 15 -1.01 31.76 -29.47
C CYS A 15 -0.60 30.35 -29.98
N LEU A 16 -0.13 30.26 -31.22
CA LEU A 16 0.33 28.98 -31.78
C LEU A 16 1.57 28.45 -31.06
N ILE A 17 2.52 29.30 -30.71
CA ILE A 17 3.73 28.91 -29.96
C ILE A 17 3.35 28.49 -28.55
N LEU A 18 2.39 29.19 -27.90
CA LEU A 18 1.93 28.83 -26.55
C LEU A 18 1.21 27.48 -26.53
N VAL A 19 0.39 27.19 -27.55
CA VAL A 19 -0.29 25.88 -27.68
C VAL A 19 0.71 24.77 -27.95
N CYS A 20 1.73 24.98 -28.78
CA CYS A 20 2.79 23.98 -29.00
C CYS A 20 3.64 23.72 -27.75
N LEU A 21 3.90 24.75 -26.93
CA LEU A 21 4.62 24.60 -25.66
C LEU A 21 3.81 23.79 -24.63
N VAL A 22 2.49 24.01 -24.56
CA VAL A 22 1.60 23.25 -23.66
C VAL A 22 1.50 21.79 -24.10
N VAL A 23 1.46 21.50 -25.41
CA VAL A 23 1.41 20.12 -25.93
C VAL A 23 2.72 19.37 -25.66
N LEU A 24 3.88 20.07 -25.69
CA LEU A 24 5.17 19.45 -25.37
C LEU A 24 5.34 19.12 -23.90
N ILE A 25 4.65 19.80 -22.99
CA ILE A 25 4.69 19.51 -21.54
C ILE A 25 3.86 18.24 -21.21
N PHE A 26 2.86 17.88 -22.05
CA PHE A 26 2.04 16.66 -21.84
C PHE A 26 2.63 15.38 -22.45
N GLN A 27 3.79 15.45 -23.11
CA GLN A 27 4.48 14.26 -23.65
C GLN A 27 5.59 13.72 -22.73
N PHE A 28 5.64 14.15 -21.46
CA PHE A 28 6.36 13.36 -20.49
C PHE A 28 5.51 12.11 -20.20
N ASP A 29 5.78 11.06 -20.94
CA ASP A 29 5.42 9.72 -20.54
C ASP A 29 5.87 9.55 -19.10
N ILE A 30 4.91 9.54 -18.18
CA ILE A 30 5.17 9.09 -16.82
C ILE A 30 5.56 7.63 -17.00
N PRO A 31 6.83 7.26 -16.81
CA PRO A 31 7.19 5.86 -16.87
C PRO A 31 6.32 5.17 -15.84
N ASN A 32 5.64 4.11 -16.28
CA ASN A 32 4.80 3.30 -15.42
C ASN A 32 5.73 2.63 -14.40
N LEU A 33 5.97 3.35 -13.29
CA LEU A 33 6.93 2.99 -12.24
C LEU A 33 6.60 1.64 -11.59
N ASN A 34 5.36 1.18 -11.77
CA ASN A 34 4.88 -0.07 -11.18
C ASN A 34 5.21 -1.32 -12.02
N ALA A 35 5.65 -1.18 -13.28
CA ALA A 35 5.97 -2.32 -14.12
C ALA A 35 7.45 -2.74 -14.06
N LEU A 36 8.35 -1.86 -13.58
CA LEU A 36 9.79 -2.09 -13.65
C LEU A 36 10.42 -2.77 -12.43
N THR A 37 9.67 -2.98 -11.35
CA THR A 37 10.27 -3.46 -10.10
C THR A 37 9.94 -4.89 -9.71
N MET A 38 8.96 -5.54 -10.35
CA MET A 38 8.55 -6.90 -9.95
C MET A 38 9.41 -8.03 -10.54
N ASP A 39 10.00 -7.84 -11.73
CA ASP A 39 10.70 -8.94 -12.42
C ASP A 39 12.12 -9.24 -11.92
N ASN A 40 12.77 -8.30 -11.23
CA ASN A 40 14.17 -8.49 -10.80
C ASN A 40 14.35 -9.14 -9.42
N TYR A 41 13.27 -9.45 -8.69
CA TYR A 41 13.33 -10.01 -7.34
C TYR A 41 12.78 -11.44 -7.21
N GLN A 42 12.54 -12.12 -8.32
CA GLN A 42 11.87 -13.44 -8.34
C GLN A 42 12.59 -14.56 -7.57
N GLY A 43 13.86 -14.40 -7.22
CA GLY A 43 14.62 -15.43 -6.49
C GLY A 43 14.70 -15.25 -4.97
N GLU A 44 14.35 -14.06 -4.44
CA GLU A 44 14.51 -13.74 -3.03
C GLU A 44 13.20 -13.35 -2.32
N MET A 45 12.15 -13.04 -3.09
CA MET A 45 10.89 -12.57 -2.53
C MET A 45 10.22 -13.65 -1.69
N VAL A 46 9.86 -13.28 -0.47
CA VAL A 46 9.12 -14.13 0.46
C VAL A 46 7.79 -13.48 0.82
N ILE A 47 6.79 -14.29 1.08
CA ILE A 47 5.48 -13.82 1.52
C ILE A 47 5.26 -14.31 2.94
N GLU A 48 5.05 -13.37 3.86
CA GLU A 48 4.57 -13.65 5.20
C GLU A 48 3.06 -13.91 5.13
N GLU A 49 2.62 -15.03 5.68
CA GLU A 49 1.22 -15.41 5.79
C GLU A 49 0.79 -15.34 7.25
N LEU A 50 -0.28 -14.57 7.51
CA LEU A 50 -0.92 -14.50 8.83
C LEU A 50 -2.40 -14.84 8.67
N ARG A 51 -2.92 -15.65 9.59
CA ARG A 51 -4.35 -15.92 9.70
C ARG A 51 -4.85 -15.57 11.08
N LEU A 52 -5.94 -14.85 11.13
CA LEU A 52 -6.57 -14.41 12.37
C LEU A 52 -8.04 -14.80 12.39
N LYS A 53 -8.55 -15.10 13.58
CA LYS A 53 -9.99 -15.19 13.81
C LYS A 53 -10.56 -13.78 13.83
N VAL A 54 -11.50 -13.48 12.91
CA VAL A 54 -12.12 -12.17 12.77
C VAL A 54 -13.62 -12.34 12.60
N PRO A 55 -14.40 -12.26 13.70
CA PRO A 55 -15.85 -12.37 13.64
C PRO A 55 -16.49 -11.32 12.72
N ALA A 56 -17.58 -11.70 12.06
CA ALA A 56 -18.22 -10.89 11.02
C ALA A 56 -18.70 -9.53 11.54
N ASP A 57 -19.23 -9.49 12.76
CA ASP A 57 -19.79 -8.30 13.41
C ASP A 57 -18.74 -7.25 13.77
N VAL A 58 -17.48 -7.65 13.99
CA VAL A 58 -16.37 -6.76 14.35
C VAL A 58 -15.32 -6.61 13.22
N LYS A 59 -15.55 -7.23 12.05
CA LYS A 59 -14.65 -7.16 10.90
C LYS A 59 -14.28 -5.74 10.49
N ALA A 60 -15.24 -4.81 10.53
CA ALA A 60 -15.00 -3.43 10.15
C ALA A 60 -14.00 -2.74 11.10
N VAL A 61 -14.04 -3.06 12.38
CA VAL A 61 -13.08 -2.54 13.38
C VAL A 61 -11.68 -3.10 13.11
N TRP A 62 -11.57 -4.41 12.87
CA TRP A 62 -10.30 -5.05 12.47
C TRP A 62 -9.69 -4.35 11.24
N LEU A 63 -10.47 -4.24 10.16
CA LEU A 63 -9.98 -3.67 8.89
C LEU A 63 -9.54 -2.20 9.04
N ASN A 64 -10.26 -1.43 9.86
CA ASN A 64 -9.89 -0.04 10.14
C ASN A 64 -8.59 0.04 10.97
N ALA A 65 -8.43 -0.81 11.97
CA ALA A 65 -7.21 -0.87 12.78
C ALA A 65 -5.99 -1.31 11.94
N GLU A 66 -6.15 -2.29 11.05
CA GLU A 66 -5.14 -2.69 10.09
C GLU A 66 -4.67 -1.52 9.21
N LYS A 67 -5.62 -0.78 8.66
CA LYS A 67 -5.34 0.35 7.78
C LYS A 67 -4.66 1.52 8.50
N GLU A 68 -5.03 1.80 9.73
CA GLU A 68 -4.52 2.98 10.43
C GLU A 68 -3.23 2.72 11.21
N ILE A 69 -2.98 1.49 11.63
CA ILE A 69 -1.82 1.14 12.46
C ILE A 69 -0.77 0.36 11.68
N TRP A 70 -1.13 -0.78 11.10
CA TRP A 70 -0.16 -1.64 10.43
C TRP A 70 0.30 -1.11 9.07
N GLU A 71 -0.62 -0.61 8.25
CA GLU A 71 -0.30 -0.21 6.88
C GLU A 71 0.75 0.90 6.79
N PRO A 72 0.64 2.03 7.53
CA PRO A 72 1.65 3.09 7.47
C PRO A 72 3.01 2.64 8.02
N TRP A 73 3.03 1.81 9.05
CA TRP A 73 4.28 1.30 9.61
C TRP A 73 4.96 0.31 8.67
N LEU A 74 4.23 -0.67 8.13
CA LEU A 74 4.76 -1.61 7.14
C LEU A 74 5.30 -0.88 5.92
N SER A 75 4.60 0.14 5.43
CA SER A 75 5.03 0.94 4.27
C SER A 75 6.34 1.69 4.50
N SER A 76 6.76 1.88 5.74
CA SER A 76 8.03 2.50 6.11
C SER A 76 9.18 1.49 6.26
N GLN A 77 8.91 0.19 6.19
CA GLN A 77 9.94 -0.83 6.41
C GLN A 77 10.75 -1.12 5.15
N ASP A 78 12.06 -1.29 5.33
CA ASP A 78 12.94 -1.69 4.25
C ASP A 78 12.55 -3.07 3.71
N GLY A 79 12.38 -3.14 2.39
CA GLY A 79 12.01 -4.38 1.71
C GLY A 79 10.52 -4.72 1.70
N PHE A 80 9.65 -3.88 2.26
CA PHE A 80 8.20 -4.03 2.09
C PHE A 80 7.81 -3.78 0.64
N LEU A 81 7.06 -4.71 0.04
CA LEU A 81 6.59 -4.63 -1.35
C LEU A 81 5.08 -4.43 -1.46
N GLY A 82 4.37 -4.58 -0.36
CA GLY A 82 2.92 -4.44 -0.31
C GLY A 82 2.26 -5.57 0.46
N ARG A 83 0.97 -5.43 0.74
CA ARG A 83 0.19 -6.45 1.41
C ARG A 83 -1.20 -6.61 0.82
N GLN A 84 -1.81 -7.75 1.09
CA GLN A 84 -3.17 -8.09 0.69
C GLN A 84 -3.91 -8.61 1.91
N LEU A 85 -5.15 -8.16 2.06
CA LEU A 85 -6.04 -8.56 3.13
C LEU A 85 -7.25 -9.26 2.51
N PHE A 86 -7.53 -10.47 2.95
CA PHE A 86 -8.70 -11.26 2.56
C PHE A 86 -9.51 -11.62 3.80
N TRP A 87 -10.76 -11.89 3.63
CA TRP A 87 -11.63 -12.37 4.70
C TRP A 87 -12.53 -13.49 4.20
N ASP A 88 -12.42 -14.64 4.85
CA ASP A 88 -13.25 -15.82 4.60
C ASP A 88 -14.55 -15.68 5.41
N LYS A 89 -15.67 -15.54 4.70
CA LYS A 89 -16.98 -15.34 5.30
C LYS A 89 -17.49 -16.58 6.04
N GLU A 90 -17.14 -17.78 5.57
CA GLU A 90 -17.64 -19.03 6.15
C GLU A 90 -16.88 -19.39 7.43
N LYS A 91 -15.58 -19.11 7.45
CA LYS A 91 -14.72 -19.38 8.60
C LYS A 91 -14.62 -18.23 9.58
N GLU A 92 -15.04 -17.04 9.19
CA GLU A 92 -14.78 -15.79 9.91
C GLU A 92 -13.29 -15.61 10.22
N GLU A 93 -12.47 -15.79 9.18
CA GLU A 93 -11.02 -15.70 9.26
C GLU A 93 -10.48 -14.65 8.29
N ALA A 94 -9.52 -13.87 8.76
CA ALA A 94 -8.72 -13.03 7.90
C ALA A 94 -7.47 -13.77 7.45
N LEU A 95 -7.11 -13.61 6.18
CA LEU A 95 -5.82 -13.97 5.62
C LEU A 95 -5.09 -12.69 5.24
N ILE A 96 -3.90 -12.50 5.78
CA ILE A 96 -3.00 -11.39 5.47
C ILE A 96 -1.78 -11.97 4.76
N LEU A 97 -1.46 -11.43 3.59
CA LEU A 97 -0.25 -11.75 2.85
C LEU A 97 0.61 -10.49 2.76
N VAL A 98 1.79 -10.52 3.35
CA VAL A 98 2.75 -9.41 3.29
C VAL A 98 3.92 -9.82 2.40
N ASN A 99 4.15 -9.06 1.33
CA ASN A 99 5.21 -9.34 0.37
C ASN A 99 6.48 -8.59 0.77
N TRP A 100 7.58 -9.33 0.89
CA TRP A 100 8.89 -8.82 1.25
C TRP A 100 9.90 -9.05 0.14
N LYS A 101 10.76 -8.08 -0.11
CA LYS A 101 11.85 -8.17 -1.08
C LYS A 101 12.81 -9.32 -0.80
N SER A 102 13.06 -9.61 0.47
CA SER A 102 13.82 -10.77 0.91
C SER A 102 13.51 -11.14 2.36
N LYS A 103 13.69 -12.41 2.70
CA LYS A 103 13.59 -12.90 4.07
C LYS A 103 14.56 -12.18 5.02
N LYS A 104 15.75 -11.83 4.54
CA LYS A 104 16.75 -11.10 5.32
C LYS A 104 16.23 -9.74 5.78
N LEU A 105 15.62 -8.95 4.88
CA LEU A 105 15.07 -7.64 5.22
C LEU A 105 13.88 -7.78 6.17
N TRP A 106 12.96 -8.70 5.90
CA TRP A 106 11.85 -8.98 6.79
C TRP A 106 12.32 -9.34 8.21
N LYS A 107 13.20 -10.34 8.33
CA LYS A 107 13.69 -10.81 9.64
C LYS A 107 14.69 -9.86 10.31
N SER A 108 15.12 -8.78 9.65
CA SER A 108 15.93 -7.72 10.28
C SER A 108 15.09 -6.71 11.09
N ILE A 109 13.77 -6.74 10.97
CA ILE A 109 12.86 -5.88 11.74
C ILE A 109 12.90 -6.33 13.21
N PRO A 110 13.24 -5.43 14.15
CA PRO A 110 13.32 -5.80 15.56
C PRO A 110 11.93 -6.16 16.12
N MET A 111 11.83 -7.30 16.79
CA MET A 111 10.56 -7.71 17.44
C MET A 111 10.04 -6.68 18.45
N SER A 112 10.94 -5.90 19.07
CA SER A 112 10.54 -4.79 19.94
C SER A 112 9.71 -3.73 19.22
N GLU A 113 10.00 -3.45 17.94
CA GLU A 113 9.22 -2.51 17.13
C GLU A 113 7.88 -3.13 16.73
N VAL A 114 7.88 -4.38 16.30
CA VAL A 114 6.67 -5.15 15.99
C VAL A 114 5.71 -5.15 17.18
N ASN A 115 6.24 -5.43 18.38
CA ASN A 115 5.43 -5.45 19.62
C ASN A 115 4.82 -4.08 19.95
N VAL A 116 5.53 -2.98 19.69
CA VAL A 116 4.98 -1.62 19.89
C VAL A 116 3.80 -1.36 18.94
N ILE A 117 3.90 -1.80 17.69
CA ILE A 117 2.82 -1.63 16.71
C ILE A 117 1.64 -2.54 17.04
N GLN A 118 1.91 -3.78 17.42
CA GLN A 118 0.87 -4.71 17.88
C GLN A 118 0.11 -4.14 19.07
N GLN A 119 0.79 -3.57 20.05
CA GLN A 119 0.15 -2.94 21.20
C GLN A 119 -0.75 -1.78 20.79
N LYS A 120 -0.31 -0.91 19.86
CA LYS A 120 -1.14 0.17 19.33
C LYS A 120 -2.38 -0.34 18.60
N PHE A 121 -2.23 -1.41 17.83
CA PHE A 121 -3.35 -2.08 17.17
C PHE A 121 -4.36 -2.58 18.18
N GLU A 122 -3.90 -3.32 19.19
CA GLU A 122 -4.76 -3.86 20.25
C GLU A 122 -5.48 -2.76 21.05
N ASP A 123 -4.76 -1.69 21.42
CA ASP A 123 -5.35 -0.57 22.16
C ASP A 123 -6.44 0.13 21.34
N LYS A 124 -6.22 0.28 20.03
CA LYS A 124 -7.23 0.82 19.11
C LYS A 124 -8.47 -0.07 19.03
N VAL A 125 -8.26 -1.37 18.87
CA VAL A 125 -9.35 -2.37 18.81
C VAL A 125 -10.14 -2.39 20.11
N LYS A 126 -9.45 -2.51 21.24
CA LYS A 126 -10.06 -2.50 22.58
C LYS A 126 -10.89 -1.25 22.83
N ALA A 127 -10.38 -0.09 22.47
CA ALA A 127 -11.10 1.17 22.59
C ALA A 127 -12.34 1.23 21.69
N ALA A 128 -12.23 0.78 20.44
CA ALA A 128 -13.32 0.80 19.48
C ALA A 128 -14.47 -0.15 19.85
N LEU A 129 -14.15 -1.31 20.44
CA LEU A 129 -15.11 -2.34 20.83
C LEU A 129 -15.55 -2.24 22.28
N ASN A 130 -14.91 -1.38 23.09
CA ASN A 130 -15.11 -1.29 24.54
C ASN A 130 -14.92 -2.64 25.25
N VAL A 131 -13.84 -3.34 24.94
CA VAL A 131 -13.47 -4.66 25.48
C VAL A 131 -12.14 -4.61 26.20
N GLY A 132 -11.90 -5.56 27.13
CA GLY A 132 -10.65 -5.64 27.88
C GLY A 132 -9.50 -6.29 27.13
N GLU A 133 -9.80 -7.14 26.15
CA GLU A 133 -8.83 -7.95 25.41
C GLU A 133 -9.05 -7.82 23.90
N ASN A 134 -7.98 -8.07 23.14
CA ASN A 134 -8.06 -8.14 21.68
C ASN A 134 -8.83 -9.40 21.26
N PRO A 135 -9.96 -9.30 20.54
CA PRO A 135 -10.72 -10.47 20.11
C PRO A 135 -10.14 -11.19 18.89
N PHE A 136 -9.13 -10.62 18.25
CA PHE A 136 -8.54 -11.16 17.01
C PHE A 136 -7.38 -12.09 17.35
N GLU A 137 -7.66 -13.38 17.43
CA GLU A 137 -6.69 -14.39 17.71
C GLU A 137 -5.86 -14.72 16.47
N LEU A 138 -4.53 -14.71 16.61
CA LEU A 138 -3.61 -15.23 15.57
C LEU A 138 -3.66 -16.76 15.60
N ILE A 139 -4.20 -17.38 14.53
CA ILE A 139 -4.35 -18.84 14.41
C ILE A 139 -3.25 -19.49 13.57
N TYR A 140 -2.55 -18.70 12.75
CA TYR A 140 -1.43 -19.21 11.95
C TYR A 140 -0.49 -18.07 11.57
N GLU A 141 0.80 -18.36 11.59
CA GLU A 141 1.87 -17.55 11.01
C GLU A 141 2.80 -18.48 10.23
N GLY A 142 3.16 -18.07 9.02
CA GLY A 142 4.06 -18.85 8.17
C GLY A 142 4.71 -18.00 7.08
N GLU A 143 5.50 -18.67 6.26
CA GLU A 143 6.12 -18.06 5.09
C GLU A 143 5.85 -18.90 3.83
N LEU A 144 5.68 -18.21 2.72
CA LEU A 144 5.45 -18.78 1.41
C LEU A 144 6.51 -18.30 0.44
N ASP A 145 7.10 -19.24 -0.28
CA ASP A 145 7.99 -18.92 -1.39
C ASP A 145 7.21 -18.86 -2.69
N LYS A 146 7.42 -17.78 -3.45
CA LYS A 146 6.82 -17.66 -4.77
C LYS A 146 7.40 -18.69 -5.72
N GLN A 147 6.58 -19.56 -6.30
CA GLN A 147 7.01 -20.64 -7.17
C GLN A 147 7.05 -20.26 -8.65
N ARG A 148 6.21 -19.31 -9.10
CA ARG A 148 6.16 -18.82 -10.50
C ARG A 148 5.46 -17.45 -10.57
#